data_006b2f3afac58a74b4094d9d35cc2635
#
_entry.id   006b2f3afac58a74b4094d9d35cc2635
#
_cell.length_a   1.000
_cell.length_b   1.000
_cell.length_c   1.000
_cell.angle_alpha   90.00
_cell.angle_beta   90.00
_cell.angle_gamma   90.00
#
_symmetry.space_group_name_H-M   'P 1'
#
loop_
_entity.id
_entity.type
_entity.pdbx_description
1 polymer ?
#
loop_
_entity_poly.entity_id
_entity_poly.type
_entity_poly.pdbx_seq_one_letter_code
_entity_poly.pdbx_strand_id
1 'polypeptide(L)'
;FFDDGYHFRYWSRSAGKIVDVSNDTNIYSPMRAIPKASKQIRGVANLLTTNDPVPVVYPERVNETAFENPEEYKKAKDENNRTAKLIGHWIEEEFKNQEITEQLALMLIFAAKHGISFMQIWPDAVKEKIRTQVYDAFDIYLEGNCQSIYDSPYIIKGIPKTIAEIKANELFDKTQLSKITPDNRLASSE
;
A
#
# COMPACT_ATOMS: atom_id res chain seq x y z
N PHE A 1 -3.03 -11.36 17.38
CA PHE A 1 -3.79 -10.71 18.48
C PHE A 1 -4.56 -9.46 17.98
N PHE A 2 -3.91 -8.55 17.26
CA PHE A 2 -4.58 -7.37 16.70
C PHE A 2 -5.54 -7.74 15.57
N ASP A 3 -5.16 -8.66 14.72
CA ASP A 3 -6.01 -9.11 13.60
C ASP A 3 -7.24 -9.85 14.10
N ASP A 4 -7.10 -10.65 15.16
CA ASP A 4 -8.21 -11.36 15.79
C ASP A 4 -9.23 -10.39 16.40
N GLY A 5 -8.79 -9.30 17.04
CA GLY A 5 -9.68 -8.25 17.53
C GLY A 5 -10.36 -7.45 16.41
N TYR A 6 -9.69 -7.30 15.26
CA TYR A 6 -10.23 -6.63 14.08
C TYR A 6 -11.36 -7.44 13.43
N HIS A 7 -11.23 -8.78 13.37
CA HIS A 7 -12.18 -9.70 12.74
C HIS A 7 -13.12 -10.42 13.71
N PHE A 8 -13.34 -9.90 14.93
CA PHE A 8 -14.23 -10.49 15.92
C PHE A 8 -13.78 -11.87 16.45
N ARG A 9 -12.53 -12.22 16.33
CA ARG A 9 -11.98 -13.45 16.88
C ARG A 9 -11.42 -13.23 18.27
N TYR A 10 -11.50 -14.21 19.13
CA TYR A 10 -10.92 -14.16 20.46
C TYR A 10 -10.37 -15.52 20.89
N TRP A 11 -9.43 -15.48 21.81
CA TRP A 11 -8.90 -16.70 22.39
C TRP A 11 -9.90 -17.27 23.40
N SER A 12 -10.46 -18.45 23.12
CA SER A 12 -11.32 -19.18 24.05
C SER A 12 -10.47 -20.07 24.97
N ARG A 13 -10.52 -19.80 26.26
CA ARG A 13 -9.83 -20.64 27.27
C ARG A 13 -10.39 -22.05 27.32
N SER A 14 -11.69 -22.23 27.14
CA SER A 14 -12.37 -23.53 27.16
C SER A 14 -12.03 -24.38 25.93
N ALA A 15 -11.87 -23.75 24.77
CA ALA A 15 -11.54 -24.45 23.52
C ALA A 15 -10.02 -24.55 23.26
N GLY A 16 -9.19 -23.77 23.97
CA GLY A 16 -7.73 -23.72 23.77
C GLY A 16 -7.32 -23.22 22.39
N LYS A 17 -8.18 -22.44 21.71
CA LYS A 17 -7.97 -21.93 20.36
C LYS A 17 -8.65 -20.59 20.13
N ILE A 18 -8.30 -19.93 19.04
CA ILE A 18 -8.99 -18.72 18.59
C ILE A 18 -10.35 -19.13 17.99
N VAL A 19 -11.40 -18.46 18.41
CA VAL A 19 -12.79 -18.74 18.01
C VAL A 19 -13.40 -17.47 17.42
N ASP A 20 -14.17 -17.62 16.36
CA ASP A 20 -14.97 -16.57 15.79
C ASP A 20 -16.25 -16.38 16.63
N VAL A 21 -16.53 -15.15 17.04
CA VAL A 21 -17.72 -14.83 17.85
C VAL A 21 -19.02 -15.10 17.12
N SER A 22 -19.00 -15.00 15.79
CA SER A 22 -20.19 -15.21 14.96
C SER A 22 -20.68 -16.67 14.94
N ASN A 23 -19.77 -17.62 15.22
CA ASN A 23 -20.04 -19.05 15.12
C ASN A 23 -20.15 -19.76 16.48
N ASP A 24 -19.98 -19.04 17.60
CA ASP A 24 -20.05 -19.63 18.93
C ASP A 24 -21.50 -19.59 19.45
N THR A 25 -22.25 -20.64 19.15
CA THR A 25 -23.66 -20.82 19.57
C THR A 25 -23.83 -21.07 21.07
N ASN A 26 -22.74 -21.25 21.82
CA ASN A 26 -22.78 -21.54 23.25
C ASN A 26 -22.64 -20.30 24.15
N ILE A 27 -22.54 -19.10 23.57
CA ILE A 27 -22.51 -17.88 24.36
C ILE A 27 -23.95 -17.45 24.67
N TYR A 28 -24.45 -17.82 25.85
CA TYR A 28 -25.75 -17.42 26.38
C TYR A 28 -25.91 -15.92 26.66
N SER A 29 -24.89 -15.13 26.39
CA SER A 29 -24.95 -13.69 26.48
C SER A 29 -24.77 -13.10 25.08
N PRO A 30 -25.62 -12.18 24.62
CA PRO A 30 -25.39 -11.43 23.40
C PRO A 30 -24.23 -10.46 23.64
N MET A 31 -23.04 -10.98 23.88
CA MET A 31 -21.83 -10.19 23.72
C MET A 31 -21.74 -9.88 22.24
N ARG A 32 -22.44 -8.83 21.84
CA ARG A 32 -22.16 -8.16 20.58
C ARG A 32 -20.73 -7.69 20.66
N ALA A 33 -19.81 -8.52 20.19
CA ALA A 33 -18.44 -8.12 20.01
C ALA A 33 -18.47 -6.92 19.05
N ILE A 34 -18.46 -5.73 19.61
CA ILE A 34 -18.37 -4.51 18.84
C ILE A 34 -16.92 -4.47 18.36
N PRO A 35 -16.64 -4.39 17.06
CA PRO A 35 -15.29 -4.29 16.53
C PRO A 35 -14.69 -2.92 16.86
N LYS A 36 -14.42 -2.67 18.13
CA LYS A 36 -13.90 -1.39 18.62
C LYS A 36 -12.58 -1.05 17.92
N ALA A 37 -11.68 -2.02 17.82
CA ALA A 37 -10.39 -1.84 17.15
C ALA A 37 -10.58 -1.45 15.68
N SER A 38 -11.42 -2.17 14.93
CA SER A 38 -11.71 -1.86 13.53
C SER A 38 -12.30 -0.45 13.35
N LYS A 39 -13.27 -0.08 14.21
CA LYS A 39 -13.86 1.26 14.17
C LYS A 39 -12.86 2.35 14.49
N GLN A 40 -12.00 2.15 15.48
CA GLN A 40 -10.96 3.11 15.85
C GLN A 40 -9.93 3.29 14.74
N ILE A 41 -9.41 2.19 14.19
CA ILE A 41 -8.42 2.21 13.11
C ILE A 41 -8.99 2.93 11.88
N ARG A 42 -10.20 2.55 11.45
CA ARG A 42 -10.86 3.21 10.31
C ARG A 42 -11.18 4.68 10.60
N GLY A 43 -11.60 4.99 11.82
CA GLY A 43 -11.86 6.38 12.23
C GLY A 43 -10.61 7.24 12.16
N VAL A 44 -9.47 6.75 12.63
CA VAL A 44 -8.18 7.45 12.53
C VAL A 44 -7.73 7.58 11.08
N ALA A 45 -7.81 6.50 10.29
CA ALA A 45 -7.46 6.54 8.88
C ALA A 45 -8.30 7.57 8.13
N ASN A 46 -9.62 7.55 8.31
CA ASN A 46 -10.52 8.52 7.68
C ASN A 46 -10.21 9.97 8.12
N LEU A 47 -9.90 10.19 9.40
CA LEU A 47 -9.55 11.52 9.90
C LEU A 47 -8.28 12.05 9.24
N LEU A 48 -7.25 11.20 9.10
CA LEU A 48 -5.98 11.56 8.50
C LEU A 48 -6.07 11.75 6.97
N THR A 49 -7.06 11.13 6.32
CA THR A 49 -7.30 11.24 4.88
C THR A 49 -8.50 12.12 4.52
N THR A 50 -9.01 12.91 5.48
CA THR A 50 -10.14 13.83 5.25
C THR A 50 -9.79 14.91 4.21
N ASN A 51 -8.53 15.32 4.18
CA ASN A 51 -8.04 16.25 3.17
C ASN A 51 -7.21 15.47 2.15
N ASP A 52 -7.51 15.67 0.87
CA ASP A 52 -6.70 15.09 -0.19
C ASP A 52 -5.25 15.60 -0.09
N PRO A 53 -4.26 14.72 -0.23
CA PRO A 53 -2.87 15.13 -0.25
C PRO A 53 -2.63 16.01 -1.48
N VAL A 54 -2.13 17.21 -1.24
CA VAL A 54 -1.78 18.14 -2.32
C VAL A 54 -0.27 18.04 -2.55
N PRO A 55 0.16 17.57 -3.72
CA PRO A 55 1.57 17.52 -4.05
C PRO A 55 2.12 18.95 -4.24
N VAL A 56 3.24 19.24 -3.62
CA VAL A 56 3.91 20.53 -3.78
C VAL A 56 5.24 20.30 -4.50
N VAL A 57 5.36 20.89 -5.68
CA VAL A 57 6.57 20.83 -6.49
C VAL A 57 7.30 22.17 -6.37
N TYR A 58 8.52 22.11 -5.87
CA TYR A 58 9.38 23.28 -5.78
C TYR A 58 10.27 23.36 -7.03
N PRO A 59 10.41 24.55 -7.63
CA PRO A 59 11.34 24.74 -8.72
C PRO A 59 12.77 24.55 -8.22
N GLU A 60 13.62 24.00 -9.05
CA GLU A 60 15.06 23.91 -8.76
C GLU A 60 15.66 25.30 -8.54
N ARG A 61 16.54 25.41 -7.58
CA ARG A 61 17.23 26.66 -7.30
C ARG A 61 18.22 26.94 -8.41
N VAL A 62 17.97 28.02 -9.17
CA VAL A 62 18.91 28.53 -10.16
C VAL A 62 19.99 29.31 -9.44
N ASN A 63 21.27 28.95 -9.66
CA ASN A 63 22.38 29.68 -9.05
C ASN A 63 22.63 30.97 -9.84
N GLU A 64 22.41 32.11 -9.23
CA GLU A 64 22.57 33.44 -9.83
C GLU A 64 24.00 33.68 -10.33
N THR A 65 24.98 33.14 -9.62
CA THR A 65 26.41 33.32 -9.98
C THR A 65 26.84 32.54 -11.23
N ALA A 66 26.00 31.65 -11.73
CA ALA A 66 26.24 30.88 -12.96
C ALA A 66 25.89 31.67 -14.24
N PHE A 67 25.29 32.86 -14.10
CA PHE A 67 24.86 33.67 -15.24
C PHE A 67 25.62 35.00 -15.25
N GLU A 68 26.15 35.36 -16.41
CA GLU A 68 26.80 36.65 -16.61
C GLU A 68 25.76 37.77 -16.84
N ASN A 69 24.57 37.42 -17.35
CA ASN A 69 23.52 38.36 -17.69
C ASN A 69 22.28 38.17 -16.78
N PRO A 70 21.82 39.22 -16.06
CA PRO A 70 20.63 39.16 -15.22
C PRO A 70 19.36 38.79 -15.94
N GLU A 71 19.23 39.10 -17.24
CA GLU A 71 18.06 38.72 -18.05
C GLU A 71 18.02 37.21 -18.33
N GLU A 72 19.14 36.56 -18.53
CA GLU A 72 19.27 35.12 -18.72
C GLU A 72 18.92 34.38 -17.43
N TYR A 73 19.41 34.85 -16.30
CA TYR A 73 19.03 34.34 -14.98
C TYR A 73 17.52 34.40 -14.77
N LYS A 74 16.90 35.55 -15.09
CA LYS A 74 15.44 35.74 -14.95
C LYS A 74 14.68 34.78 -15.85
N LYS A 75 15.09 34.62 -17.11
CA LYS A 75 14.48 33.65 -18.03
C LYS A 75 14.57 32.21 -17.52
N ALA A 76 15.73 31.78 -17.07
CA ALA A 76 15.96 30.45 -16.53
C ALA A 76 15.09 30.20 -15.28
N LYS A 77 14.97 31.19 -14.40
CA LYS A 77 14.11 31.13 -13.22
C LYS A 77 12.62 31.03 -13.57
N ASP A 78 12.18 31.81 -14.55
CA ASP A 78 10.77 31.79 -15.01
C ASP A 78 10.44 30.45 -15.69
N GLU A 79 11.36 29.89 -16.46
CA GLU A 79 11.21 28.58 -17.08
C GLU A 79 11.14 27.45 -16.06
N ASN A 80 12.02 27.47 -15.05
CA ASN A 80 11.96 26.51 -13.94
C ASN A 80 10.64 26.61 -13.14
N ASN A 81 10.17 27.82 -12.89
CA ASN A 81 8.88 28.04 -12.22
C ASN A 81 7.71 27.51 -13.06
N ARG A 82 7.74 27.71 -14.38
CA ARG A 82 6.74 27.18 -15.31
C ARG A 82 6.77 25.66 -15.33
N THR A 83 7.94 25.07 -15.43
CA THR A 83 8.13 23.62 -15.41
C THR A 83 7.63 23.01 -14.11
N ALA A 84 7.98 23.59 -12.97
CA ALA A 84 7.51 23.13 -11.67
C ALA A 84 5.97 23.18 -11.55
N LYS A 85 5.32 24.20 -12.09
CA LYS A 85 3.86 24.29 -12.13
C LYS A 85 3.24 23.19 -13.01
N LEU A 86 3.80 22.95 -14.19
CA LEU A 86 3.32 21.90 -15.09
C LEU A 86 3.45 20.52 -14.47
N ILE A 87 4.60 20.24 -13.84
CA ILE A 87 4.83 18.98 -13.12
C ILE A 87 3.84 18.87 -11.94
N GLY A 88 3.61 19.95 -11.21
CA GLY A 88 2.67 19.98 -10.09
C GLY A 88 1.25 19.60 -10.53
N HIS A 89 0.76 20.18 -11.62
CA HIS A 89 -0.56 19.84 -12.18
C HIS A 89 -0.63 18.39 -12.66
N TRP A 90 0.41 17.93 -13.33
CA TRP A 90 0.45 16.55 -13.79
C TRP A 90 0.43 15.55 -12.62
N ILE A 91 1.21 15.78 -11.57
CA ILE A 91 1.20 14.94 -10.36
C ILE A 91 -0.17 14.98 -9.66
N GLU A 92 -0.82 16.16 -9.60
CA GLU A 92 -2.15 16.29 -9.01
C GLU A 92 -3.20 15.48 -9.80
N GLU A 93 -3.13 15.49 -11.13
CA GLU A 93 -3.99 14.67 -11.99
C GLU A 93 -3.72 13.16 -11.77
N GLU A 94 -2.45 12.76 -11.71
CA GLU A 94 -2.08 11.37 -11.44
C GLU A 94 -2.55 10.93 -10.03
N PHE A 95 -2.47 11.78 -9.02
CA PHE A 95 -2.98 11.47 -7.69
C PHE A 95 -4.48 11.19 -7.70
N LYS A 96 -5.26 11.95 -8.46
CA LYS A 96 -6.71 11.72 -8.64
C LYS A 96 -6.98 10.44 -9.42
N ASN A 97 -6.26 10.22 -10.54
CA ASN A 97 -6.42 9.06 -11.39
C ASN A 97 -6.06 7.73 -10.69
N GLN A 98 -5.16 7.78 -9.72
CA GLN A 98 -4.68 6.62 -8.95
C GLN A 98 -5.43 6.45 -7.62
N GLU A 99 -6.39 7.31 -7.31
CA GLU A 99 -7.12 7.29 -6.03
C GLU A 99 -6.15 7.25 -4.83
N ILE A 100 -5.11 8.10 -4.87
CA ILE A 100 -4.02 8.08 -3.87
C ILE A 100 -4.56 8.23 -2.44
N THR A 101 -5.60 9.01 -2.24
CA THR A 101 -6.23 9.19 -0.92
C THR A 101 -6.72 7.85 -0.35
N GLU A 102 -7.35 7.00 -1.19
CA GLU A 102 -7.80 5.67 -0.79
C GLU A 102 -6.61 4.73 -0.53
N GLN A 103 -5.58 4.80 -1.36
CA GLN A 103 -4.33 4.05 -1.14
C GLN A 103 -3.67 4.43 0.19
N LEU A 104 -3.62 5.72 0.52
CA LEU A 104 -3.10 6.20 1.79
C LEU A 104 -3.96 5.74 2.98
N ALA A 105 -5.28 5.76 2.85
CA ALA A 105 -6.17 5.24 3.88
C ALA A 105 -5.92 3.74 4.13
N LEU A 106 -5.76 2.95 3.07
CA LEU A 106 -5.43 1.53 3.15
C LEU A 106 -4.05 1.32 3.80
N MET A 107 -3.05 2.11 3.41
CA MET A 107 -1.72 2.08 4.00
C MET A 107 -1.76 2.35 5.51
N LEU A 108 -2.53 3.34 5.95
CA LEU A 108 -2.71 3.66 7.37
C LEU A 108 -3.41 2.53 8.13
N ILE A 109 -4.40 1.87 7.51
CA ILE A 109 -5.07 0.72 8.11
C ILE A 109 -4.08 -0.43 8.31
N PHE A 110 -3.26 -0.76 7.32
CA PHE A 110 -2.24 -1.80 7.44
C PHE A 110 -1.17 -1.43 8.48
N ALA A 111 -0.68 -0.19 8.46
CA ALA A 111 0.27 0.29 9.45
C ALA A 111 -0.29 0.23 10.87
N ALA A 112 -1.56 0.57 11.07
CA ALA A 112 -2.21 0.49 12.38
C ALA A 112 -2.46 -0.95 12.84
N LYS A 113 -2.65 -1.91 11.90
CA LYS A 113 -2.80 -3.34 12.21
C LYS A 113 -1.48 -4.03 12.54
N HIS A 114 -0.46 -3.76 11.75
CA HIS A 114 0.79 -4.54 11.73
C HIS A 114 2.04 -3.73 12.14
N GLY A 115 1.88 -2.44 12.43
CA GLY A 115 2.97 -1.54 12.79
C GLY A 115 3.72 -0.97 11.60
N ILE A 116 3.58 -1.56 10.41
CA ILE A 116 4.23 -1.15 9.17
C ILE A 116 3.34 -1.48 7.98
N SER A 117 3.48 -0.70 6.91
CA SER A 117 2.91 -0.98 5.59
C SER A 117 3.85 -0.48 4.51
N PHE A 118 3.67 -0.93 3.29
CA PHE A 118 4.53 -0.58 2.17
C PHE A 118 3.69 -0.01 1.02
N MET A 119 4.20 1.04 0.40
CA MET A 119 3.65 1.57 -0.84
C MET A 119 4.72 1.50 -1.92
N GLN A 120 4.40 0.92 -3.04
CA GLN A 120 5.24 0.91 -4.22
C GLN A 120 4.70 1.88 -5.26
N ILE A 121 5.61 2.64 -5.84
CA ILE A 121 5.33 3.53 -6.97
C ILE A 121 6.27 3.11 -8.11
N TRP A 122 5.72 2.84 -9.30
CA TRP A 122 6.53 2.43 -10.45
C TRP A 122 5.92 2.90 -11.76
N PRO A 123 6.75 3.13 -12.80
CA PRO A 123 6.27 3.39 -14.15
C PRO A 123 5.78 2.08 -14.79
N ASP A 124 4.57 2.09 -15.34
CA ASP A 124 4.04 1.03 -16.20
C ASP A 124 4.29 1.43 -17.66
N ALA A 125 5.36 0.90 -18.26
CA ALA A 125 5.75 1.23 -19.62
C ALA A 125 4.72 0.78 -20.67
N VAL A 126 3.88 -0.21 -20.39
CA VAL A 126 2.85 -0.70 -21.31
C VAL A 126 1.67 0.26 -21.35
N LYS A 127 1.32 0.84 -20.24
CA LYS A 127 0.18 1.76 -20.10
C LYS A 127 0.58 3.22 -20.12
N GLU A 128 1.91 3.50 -20.20
CA GLU A 128 2.48 4.85 -20.15
C GLU A 128 1.98 5.67 -18.95
N LYS A 129 1.87 5.01 -17.80
CA LYS A 129 1.33 5.60 -16.56
C LYS A 129 2.20 5.25 -15.36
N ILE A 130 2.17 6.11 -14.36
CA ILE A 130 2.67 5.77 -13.03
C ILE A 130 1.61 4.90 -12.34
N ARG A 131 2.05 3.88 -11.62
CA ARG A 131 1.17 3.05 -10.79
C ARG A 131 1.60 3.10 -9.36
N THR A 132 0.61 3.05 -8.49
CA THR A 132 0.78 2.94 -7.04
C THR A 132 0.06 1.69 -6.55
N GLN A 133 0.63 1.03 -5.57
CA GLN A 133 -0.01 -0.09 -4.89
C GLN A 133 0.49 -0.19 -3.45
N VAL A 134 -0.43 -0.43 -2.54
CA VAL A 134 -0.16 -0.66 -1.13
C VAL A 134 -0.10 -2.16 -0.87
N TYR A 135 0.86 -2.56 -0.05
CA TYR A 135 1.07 -3.94 0.37
C TYR A 135 1.00 -4.05 1.89
N ASP A 136 0.45 -5.16 2.35
CA ASP A 136 0.53 -5.55 3.75
C ASP A 136 1.98 -5.93 4.11
N ALA A 137 2.32 -5.80 5.39
CA ALA A 137 3.63 -6.19 5.90
C ALA A 137 3.96 -7.68 5.64
N PHE A 138 2.95 -8.53 5.61
CA PHE A 138 3.12 -9.97 5.37
C PHE A 138 3.34 -10.34 3.92
N ASP A 139 3.12 -9.43 2.99
CA ASP A 139 3.33 -9.64 1.56
C ASP A 139 4.72 -9.21 1.08
N ILE A 140 5.52 -8.60 1.97
CA ILE A 140 6.85 -8.08 1.65
C ILE A 140 7.91 -8.82 2.47
N TYR A 141 8.87 -9.41 1.77
CA TYR A 141 9.98 -10.15 2.38
C TYR A 141 11.30 -9.48 2.01
N LEU A 142 12.06 -9.14 3.04
CA LEU A 142 13.40 -8.59 2.96
C LEU A 142 14.42 -9.67 3.36
N GLU A 143 15.69 -9.43 3.07
CA GLU A 143 16.75 -10.27 3.60
C GLU A 143 16.76 -10.22 5.14
N GLY A 144 16.96 -11.39 5.80
CA GLY A 144 16.74 -11.56 7.23
C GLY A 144 17.61 -10.71 8.16
N ASN A 145 18.70 -10.12 7.66
CA ASN A 145 19.63 -9.28 8.43
C ASN A 145 19.49 -7.79 8.14
N CYS A 146 18.53 -7.38 7.30
CA CYS A 146 18.34 -5.98 6.94
C CYS A 146 17.55 -5.22 8.00
N GLN A 147 18.05 -4.06 8.40
CA GLN A 147 17.34 -3.15 9.31
C GLN A 147 16.42 -2.17 8.57
N SER A 148 16.66 -1.97 7.28
CA SER A 148 15.91 -1.05 6.43
C SER A 148 15.64 -1.69 5.07
N ILE A 149 14.55 -1.29 4.43
CA ILE A 149 14.22 -1.67 3.06
C ILE A 149 15.31 -1.23 2.06
N TYR A 150 16.03 -0.16 2.38
CA TYR A 150 17.10 0.38 1.54
C TYR A 150 18.42 -0.42 1.64
N ASP A 151 18.58 -1.19 2.72
CA ASP A 151 19.78 -2.01 2.95
C ASP A 151 19.62 -3.41 2.36
N SER A 152 18.40 -3.76 1.93
CA SER A 152 18.12 -5.07 1.38
C SER A 152 18.55 -5.16 -0.09
N PRO A 153 19.40 -6.14 -0.46
CA PRO A 153 19.82 -6.33 -1.85
C PRO A 153 18.68 -6.81 -2.76
N TYR A 154 17.59 -7.32 -2.19
CA TYR A 154 16.39 -7.72 -2.91
C TYR A 154 15.14 -7.56 -2.05
N ILE A 155 14.01 -7.39 -2.72
CA ILE A 155 12.68 -7.34 -2.12
C ILE A 155 11.80 -8.36 -2.85
N ILE A 156 11.27 -9.33 -2.11
CA ILE A 156 10.33 -10.31 -2.65
C ILE A 156 8.91 -9.86 -2.27
N LYS A 157 8.03 -9.82 -3.26
CA LYS A 157 6.61 -9.53 -3.07
C LYS A 157 5.78 -10.80 -3.24
N GLY A 158 4.96 -11.11 -2.24
CA GLY A 158 3.91 -12.11 -2.34
C GLY A 158 2.68 -11.51 -3.03
N ILE A 159 2.37 -11.95 -4.24
CA ILE A 159 1.19 -11.48 -4.96
C ILE A 159 0.25 -12.67 -5.14
N PRO A 160 -0.93 -12.69 -4.49
CA PRO A 160 -1.91 -13.73 -4.71
C PRO A 160 -2.42 -13.68 -6.15
N LYS A 161 -2.36 -14.82 -6.84
CA LYS A 161 -2.87 -14.97 -8.20
C LYS A 161 -3.66 -16.24 -8.33
N THR A 162 -4.69 -16.20 -9.14
CA THR A 162 -5.43 -17.42 -9.49
C THR A 162 -4.58 -18.31 -10.41
N ILE A 163 -4.82 -19.63 -10.36
CA ILE A 163 -4.14 -20.57 -11.27
C ILE A 163 -4.41 -20.23 -12.74
N ALA A 164 -5.61 -19.70 -13.04
CA ALA A 164 -5.97 -19.27 -14.38
C ALA A 164 -5.11 -18.10 -14.86
N GLU A 165 -4.87 -17.09 -14.01
CA GLU A 165 -3.99 -15.95 -14.33
C GLU A 165 -2.54 -16.38 -14.52
N ILE A 166 -2.06 -17.32 -13.68
CA ILE A 166 -0.69 -17.84 -13.82
C ILE A 166 -0.56 -18.59 -15.14
N LYS A 167 -1.53 -19.42 -15.52
CA LYS A 167 -1.54 -20.16 -16.80
C LYS A 167 -1.65 -19.26 -18.02
N ALA A 168 -2.36 -18.13 -17.90
CA ALA A 168 -2.52 -17.15 -18.98
C ALA A 168 -1.27 -16.29 -19.18
N ASN A 169 -0.38 -16.23 -18.22
CA ASN A 169 0.82 -15.41 -18.30
C ASN A 169 1.93 -16.14 -19.07
N GLU A 170 2.39 -15.55 -20.16
CA GLU A 170 3.43 -16.11 -21.03
C GLU A 170 4.84 -16.13 -20.40
N LEU A 171 5.05 -15.37 -19.32
CA LEU A 171 6.34 -15.30 -18.63
C LEU A 171 6.64 -16.57 -17.80
N PHE A 172 5.64 -17.40 -17.52
CA PHE A 172 5.82 -18.61 -16.75
C PHE A 172 6.07 -19.84 -17.66
N ASP A 173 7.02 -20.68 -17.24
CA ASP A 173 7.32 -21.93 -17.93
C ASP A 173 6.11 -22.89 -17.89
N LYS A 174 5.55 -23.16 -19.07
CA LYS A 174 4.37 -24.02 -19.22
C LYS A 174 4.58 -25.44 -18.73
N THR A 175 5.82 -25.93 -18.73
CA THR A 175 6.14 -27.29 -18.24
C THR A 175 6.02 -27.42 -16.72
N GLN A 176 6.20 -26.31 -16.00
CA GLN A 176 6.10 -26.26 -14.54
C GLN A 176 4.65 -25.98 -14.06
N LEU A 177 3.80 -25.43 -14.93
CA LEU A 177 2.43 -25.06 -14.59
C LEU A 177 1.55 -26.23 -14.14
N SER A 178 1.84 -27.45 -14.64
CA SER A 178 1.12 -28.67 -14.24
C SER A 178 1.40 -29.10 -12.78
N LYS A 179 2.50 -28.60 -12.18
CA LYS A 179 2.92 -28.93 -10.82
C LYS A 179 2.39 -27.94 -9.78
N ILE A 180 1.77 -26.83 -10.23
CA ILE A 180 1.27 -25.81 -9.32
C ILE A 180 -0.05 -26.30 -8.73
N THR A 181 -0.06 -26.45 -7.41
CA THR A 181 -1.26 -26.73 -6.62
C THR A 181 -1.71 -25.44 -5.91
N PRO A 182 -3.04 -25.23 -5.77
CA PRO A 182 -3.54 -24.07 -5.03
C PRO A 182 -3.08 -24.13 -3.57
N ASP A 183 -2.68 -22.99 -3.01
CA ASP A 183 -2.43 -22.87 -1.59
C ASP A 183 -3.78 -22.72 -0.86
N ASN A 184 -4.25 -23.79 -0.24
CA ASN A 184 -5.53 -23.80 0.47
C ASN A 184 -5.54 -22.94 1.74
N ARG A 185 -4.41 -22.36 2.15
CA ARG A 185 -4.34 -21.44 3.31
C ARG A 185 -5.10 -20.14 3.08
N LEU A 186 -5.25 -19.73 1.82
CA LEU A 186 -6.02 -18.53 1.45
C LEU A 186 -7.53 -18.81 1.32
N ALA A 187 -7.94 -20.07 1.11
CA ALA A 187 -9.35 -20.43 0.97
C ALA A 187 -10.13 -20.50 2.31
N SER A 188 -9.43 -20.44 3.44
CA SER A 188 -10.03 -20.47 4.78
C SER A 188 -10.31 -19.10 5.40
N SER A 189 -10.13 -18.02 4.65
CA SER A 189 -10.32 -16.63 5.10
C SER A 189 -11.53 -15.91 4.46
N GLU A 190 -12.39 -16.63 3.75
CA GLU A 190 -13.71 -16.14 3.30
C GLU A 190 -14.82 -16.42 4.31
#